data_91cb08eef44011d1425a8a190f046b8f
#
_entry.id   91cb08eef44011d1425a8a190f046b8f
#
_cell.length_a   1.000
_cell.length_b   1.000
_cell.length_c   1.000
_cell.angle_alpha   90.00
_cell.angle_beta   90.00
_cell.angle_gamma   90.00
#
_symmetry.space_group_name_H-M   'P 1'
#
loop_
_entity.id
_entity.type
_entity.pdbx_description
1 polymer ?
#
loop_
_entity_poly.entity_id
_entity_poly.type
_entity_poly.pdbx_seq_one_letter_code
_entity_poly.pdbx_strand_id
1 'polypeptide(L)'
;MNNFKKLGVFKSKGRFFKDKISKYRSPFQRDRDRIIHSASFRRLKHKTQVFVNTEGDHYRTRMTHSLEVAQIARSISKYLNLNDDLAETLSLAHDLGHTPFGHAGEEAVSYTHLTLPTKSLV
;
A
#
# COMPACT_ATOMS: atom_id res chain seq x y z
N MET A 1 -3.32 -2.45 29.53
CA MET A 1 -3.04 -2.39 28.09
C MET A 1 -4.32 -2.60 27.30
N ASN A 2 -4.74 -1.60 26.56
CA ASN A 2 -5.95 -1.73 25.76
C ASN A 2 -5.68 -2.71 24.61
N ASN A 3 -6.41 -3.80 24.59
CA ASN A 3 -6.28 -4.79 23.54
C ASN A 3 -7.21 -4.44 22.38
N PHE A 4 -6.66 -3.83 21.34
CA PHE A 4 -7.39 -3.44 20.15
C PHE A 4 -7.59 -4.60 19.16
N LYS A 5 -7.21 -5.80 19.54
CA LYS A 5 -7.31 -6.99 18.68
C LYS A 5 -8.72 -7.20 18.12
N LYS A 6 -9.74 -6.87 18.90
CA LYS A 6 -11.15 -6.99 18.48
C LYS A 6 -11.53 -6.05 17.33
N LEU A 7 -10.78 -4.96 17.16
CA LEU A 7 -11.02 -3.98 16.11
C LEU A 7 -10.23 -4.28 14.83
N GLY A 8 -9.30 -5.21 14.91
CA GLY A 8 -8.41 -5.52 13.81
C GLY A 8 -8.98 -6.56 12.84
N VAL A 9 -8.49 -6.53 11.61
CA VAL A 9 -8.81 -7.50 10.58
C VAL A 9 -7.74 -8.59 10.57
N PHE A 10 -8.08 -9.80 10.97
CA PHE A 10 -7.15 -10.92 11.03
C PHE A 10 -7.47 -12.03 10.03
N LYS A 11 -8.66 -12.02 9.47
CA LYS A 11 -9.08 -13.03 8.51
C LYS A 11 -9.39 -12.38 7.17
N SER A 12 -8.81 -12.92 6.11
CA SER A 12 -9.11 -12.49 4.75
C SER A 12 -10.55 -12.86 4.37
N LYS A 13 -11.21 -11.95 3.66
CA LYS A 13 -12.53 -12.23 3.06
C LYS A 13 -12.43 -13.05 1.78
N GLY A 14 -11.23 -13.39 1.36
CA GLY A 14 -10.94 -14.12 0.14
C GLY A 14 -10.55 -13.21 -1.01
N ARG A 15 -10.38 -13.81 -2.16
CA ARG A 15 -9.97 -13.14 -3.39
C ARG A 15 -11.09 -13.24 -4.43
N PHE A 16 -11.14 -12.29 -5.33
CA PHE A 16 -12.06 -12.33 -6.47
C PHE A 16 -11.82 -13.59 -7.31
N PHE A 17 -10.55 -13.88 -7.63
CA PHE A 17 -10.14 -15.13 -8.23
C PHE A 17 -9.57 -16.04 -7.15
N LYS A 18 -10.11 -17.27 -7.04
CA LYS A 18 -9.65 -18.24 -6.03
C LYS A 18 -8.18 -18.59 -6.30
N ASP A 19 -7.42 -18.67 -5.23
CA ASP A 19 -6.00 -18.99 -5.26
C ASP A 19 -5.71 -20.12 -4.27
N LYS A 20 -4.62 -20.85 -4.52
CA LYS A 20 -4.21 -21.93 -3.62
C LYS A 20 -3.81 -21.37 -2.25
N ILE A 21 -4.27 -22.04 -1.20
CA ILE A 21 -3.90 -21.66 0.17
C ILE A 21 -2.45 -22.11 0.42
N SER A 22 -1.65 -21.18 0.89
CA SER A 22 -0.27 -21.49 1.30
C SER A 22 -0.25 -22.06 2.72
N LYS A 23 0.57 -23.08 2.95
CA LYS A 23 0.78 -23.64 4.29
C LYS A 23 1.63 -22.73 5.18
N TYR A 24 2.46 -21.88 4.59
CA TYR A 24 3.51 -21.17 5.32
C TYR A 24 3.28 -19.66 5.41
N ARG A 25 2.40 -19.12 4.60
CA ARG A 25 2.15 -17.68 4.54
C ARG A 25 0.65 -17.40 4.61
N SER A 26 0.29 -16.37 5.37
CA SER A 26 -1.08 -15.87 5.37
C SER A 26 -1.40 -15.20 4.02
N PRO A 27 -2.69 -15.01 3.68
CA PRO A 27 -3.05 -14.25 2.48
C PRO A 27 -2.45 -12.85 2.44
N PHE A 28 -2.33 -12.19 3.60
CA PHE A 28 -1.74 -10.85 3.70
C PHE A 28 -0.24 -10.86 3.43
N GLN A 29 0.49 -11.86 3.93
CA GLN A 29 1.90 -12.02 3.63
C GLN A 29 2.15 -12.29 2.15
N ARG A 30 1.28 -13.08 1.52
CA ARG A 30 1.37 -13.34 0.08
C ARG A 30 1.13 -12.09 -0.74
N ASP A 31 0.19 -11.26 -0.32
CA ASP A 31 -0.07 -9.97 -0.99
C ASP A 31 1.13 -9.04 -0.85
N ARG A 32 1.73 -8.96 0.33
CA ARG A 32 2.97 -8.21 0.55
C ARG A 32 4.07 -8.67 -0.39
N ASP A 33 4.30 -9.96 -0.48
CA ASP A 33 5.36 -10.51 -1.33
C ASP A 33 5.10 -10.19 -2.81
N ARG A 34 3.85 -10.28 -3.27
CA ARG A 34 3.47 -9.93 -4.63
C ARG A 34 3.71 -8.45 -4.94
N ILE A 35 3.40 -7.58 -4.00
CA ILE A 35 3.62 -6.14 -4.14
C ILE A 35 5.12 -5.85 -4.26
N ILE A 36 5.93 -6.39 -3.37
CA ILE A 36 7.39 -6.18 -3.36
C ILE A 36 8.01 -6.64 -4.68
N HIS A 37 7.54 -7.74 -5.25
CA HIS A 37 8.08 -8.29 -6.49
C HIS A 37 7.42 -7.74 -7.75
N SER A 38 6.45 -6.84 -7.62
CA SER A 38 5.79 -6.24 -8.78
C SER A 38 6.67 -5.20 -9.47
N ALA A 39 6.50 -5.08 -10.79
CA ALA A 39 7.17 -4.06 -11.57
C ALA A 39 6.77 -2.65 -11.12
N SER A 40 5.50 -2.45 -10.77
CA SER A 40 4.99 -1.17 -10.29
C SER A 40 5.70 -0.71 -9.02
N PHE A 41 5.94 -1.60 -8.08
CA PHE A 41 6.68 -1.27 -6.86
C PHE A 41 8.15 -0.93 -7.17
N ARG A 42 8.79 -1.69 -8.05
CA ARG A 42 10.19 -1.46 -8.45
C ARG A 42 10.38 -0.09 -9.11
N ARG A 43 9.38 0.38 -9.86
CA ARG A 43 9.43 1.69 -10.50
C ARG A 43 9.47 2.85 -9.51
N LEU A 44 9.01 2.65 -8.28
CA LEU A 44 9.02 3.69 -7.26
C LEU A 44 10.43 4.15 -6.89
N LYS A 45 11.45 3.33 -7.08
CA LYS A 45 12.84 3.72 -6.81
C LYS A 45 13.36 4.79 -7.77
N HIS A 46 12.73 4.96 -8.92
CA HIS A 46 13.09 5.96 -9.92
C HIS A 46 12.28 7.27 -9.78
N LYS A 47 11.34 7.31 -8.84
CA LYS A 47 10.48 8.46 -8.61
C LYS A 47 10.89 9.15 -7.32
N THR A 48 11.11 10.45 -7.40
CA THR A 48 11.37 11.27 -6.22
C THR A 48 10.08 11.68 -5.55
N GLN A 49 10.14 11.92 -4.25
CA GLN A 49 9.03 12.54 -3.55
C GLN A 49 8.91 14.02 -3.90
N VAL A 50 7.72 14.60 -3.65
CA VAL A 50 7.38 15.98 -3.96
C VAL A 50 8.32 16.98 -3.28
N PHE A 51 8.88 16.62 -2.13
CA PHE A 51 9.87 17.43 -1.45
C PHE A 51 11.28 16.95 -1.78
N VAL A 52 11.93 17.66 -2.66
CA VAL A 52 13.37 17.52 -2.86
C VAL A 52 14.06 18.25 -1.72
N ASN A 53 14.74 17.53 -0.85
CA ASN A 53 15.58 18.15 0.15
C ASN A 53 16.77 18.78 -0.58
N THR A 54 16.81 20.12 -0.59
CA THR A 54 17.86 20.87 -1.27
C THR A 54 19.22 20.82 -0.54
N GLU A 55 19.26 20.28 0.67
CA GLU A 55 20.45 20.16 1.48
C GLU A 55 21.14 18.81 1.29
N GLY A 56 21.78 18.58 0.16
CA GLY A 56 22.66 17.44 -0.03
C GLY A 56 22.10 16.32 -0.90
N ASP A 57 22.88 15.24 -1.00
CA ASP A 57 22.74 14.16 -1.97
C ASP A 57 21.68 13.12 -1.60
N HIS A 58 20.83 13.39 -0.62
CA HIS A 58 19.87 12.42 -0.09
C HIS A 58 18.48 12.64 -0.68
N TYR A 59 18.28 12.12 -1.87
CA TYR A 59 16.93 12.06 -2.44
C TYR A 59 16.18 10.89 -1.82
N ARG A 60 15.08 11.18 -1.11
CA ARG A 60 14.17 10.14 -0.69
C ARG A 60 13.33 9.71 -1.89
N THR A 61 13.50 8.48 -2.35
CA THR A 61 12.66 7.91 -3.39
C THR A 61 11.30 7.50 -2.80
N ARG A 62 10.31 7.33 -3.65
CA ARG A 62 9.00 6.83 -3.24
C ARG A 62 9.08 5.43 -2.64
N MET A 63 9.96 4.58 -3.18
CA MET A 63 10.19 3.25 -2.62
C MET A 63 10.70 3.34 -1.18
N THR A 64 11.70 4.17 -0.93
CA THR A 64 12.27 4.35 0.41
C THR A 64 11.19 4.86 1.39
N HIS A 65 10.39 5.83 0.96
CA HIS A 65 9.29 6.34 1.78
C HIS A 65 8.27 5.24 2.11
N SER A 66 7.87 4.46 1.11
CA SER A 66 6.92 3.36 1.32
C SER A 66 7.45 2.31 2.29
N LEU A 67 8.74 2.00 2.22
CA LEU A 67 9.40 1.08 3.15
C LEU A 67 9.43 1.64 4.58
N GLU A 68 9.73 2.92 4.73
CA GLU A 68 9.73 3.58 6.05
C GLU A 68 8.33 3.61 6.66
N VAL A 69 7.31 3.96 5.88
CA VAL A 69 5.92 3.95 6.32
C VAL A 69 5.50 2.54 6.73
N ALA A 70 5.87 1.53 5.94
CA ALA A 70 5.57 0.12 6.25
C ALA A 70 6.21 -0.32 7.57
N GLN A 71 7.44 0.07 7.82
CA GLN A 71 8.14 -0.23 9.06
C GLN A 71 7.42 0.38 10.28
N ILE A 72 7.07 1.65 10.19
CA ILE A 72 6.39 2.36 11.28
C ILE A 72 5.00 1.76 11.50
N ALA A 73 4.25 1.55 10.44
CA ALA A 73 2.90 0.98 10.52
C ALA A 73 2.91 -0.42 11.13
N ARG A 74 3.90 -1.24 10.76
CA ARG A 74 4.09 -2.57 11.32
C ARG A 74 4.37 -2.51 12.83
N SER A 75 5.26 -1.61 13.25
CA SER A 75 5.61 -1.44 14.66
C SER A 75 4.41 -1.01 15.50
N ILE A 76 3.65 -0.02 15.02
CA ILE A 76 2.44 0.45 15.70
C ILE A 76 1.40 -0.66 15.80
N SER A 77 1.14 -1.35 14.69
CA SER A 77 0.16 -2.44 14.65
C SER A 77 0.53 -3.58 15.60
N LYS A 78 1.80 -3.93 15.67
CA LYS A 78 2.30 -4.95 16.58
C LYS A 78 2.11 -4.54 18.04
N TYR A 79 2.40 -3.29 18.37
CA TYR A 79 2.20 -2.75 19.71
C TYR A 79 0.73 -2.77 20.12
N LEU A 80 -0.18 -2.46 19.19
CA LEU A 80 -1.62 -2.43 19.44
C LEU A 80 -2.30 -3.79 19.29
N ASN A 81 -1.56 -4.84 19.00
CA ASN A 81 -2.08 -6.20 18.72
C ASN A 81 -3.04 -6.23 17.52
N LEU A 82 -2.75 -5.42 16.51
CA LEU A 82 -3.45 -5.44 15.23
C LEU A 82 -2.70 -6.32 14.22
N ASN A 83 -3.26 -6.46 13.04
CA ASN A 83 -2.64 -7.26 11.97
C ASN A 83 -1.48 -6.49 11.34
N ASP A 84 -0.27 -6.79 11.77
CA ASP A 84 0.95 -6.13 11.30
C ASP A 84 1.28 -6.46 9.83
N ASP A 85 0.99 -7.68 9.38
CA ASP A 85 1.20 -8.05 7.97
C ASP A 85 0.29 -7.25 7.04
N LEU A 86 -0.97 -7.06 7.42
CA LEU A 86 -1.90 -6.23 6.66
C LEU A 86 -1.46 -4.76 6.64
N ALA A 87 -1.03 -4.23 7.77
CA ALA A 87 -0.55 -2.85 7.86
C ALA A 87 0.67 -2.61 6.97
N GLU A 88 1.62 -3.53 6.96
CA GLU A 88 2.78 -3.49 6.08
C GLU A 88 2.37 -3.54 4.61
N THR A 89 1.49 -4.47 4.25
CA THR A 89 1.01 -4.65 2.88
C THR A 89 0.32 -3.38 2.36
N LEU A 90 -0.58 -2.80 3.14
CA LEU A 90 -1.27 -1.57 2.77
C LEU A 90 -0.30 -0.40 2.61
N SER A 91 0.70 -0.31 3.49
CA SER A 91 1.72 0.74 3.44
C SER A 91 2.57 0.65 2.18
N LEU A 92 2.97 -0.57 1.80
CA LEU A 92 3.74 -0.80 0.57
C LEU A 92 2.91 -0.52 -0.68
N ALA A 93 1.61 -0.77 -0.63
CA ALA A 93 0.73 -0.61 -1.77
C ALA A 93 0.21 0.83 -1.96
N HIS A 94 0.24 1.66 -0.93
CA HIS A 94 -0.48 2.94 -0.93
C HIS A 94 -0.05 3.89 -2.06
N ASP A 95 1.19 3.79 -2.51
CA ASP A 95 1.76 4.70 -3.49
C ASP A 95 1.75 4.14 -4.93
N LEU A 96 1.30 2.89 -5.10
CA LEU A 96 1.32 2.23 -6.41
C LEU A 96 0.36 2.87 -7.41
N GLY A 97 -0.76 3.38 -6.95
CA GLY A 97 -1.76 4.03 -7.77
C GLY A 97 -1.63 5.53 -7.84
N HIS A 98 -0.53 6.09 -7.34
CA HIS A 98 -0.33 7.53 -7.30
C HIS A 98 -0.11 8.08 -8.70
N THR A 99 -0.95 9.04 -9.09
CA THR A 99 -0.88 9.65 -10.42
C THR A 99 0.24 10.69 -10.52
N PRO A 100 0.72 10.98 -11.75
CA PRO A 100 1.55 12.15 -11.98
C PRO A 100 0.84 13.43 -11.51
N PHE A 101 1.58 14.40 -11.04
CA PHE A 101 1.08 15.70 -10.55
C PHE A 101 0.22 15.63 -9.27
N GLY A 102 0.34 14.55 -8.48
CA GLY A 102 -0.28 14.44 -7.17
C GLY A 102 -1.81 14.51 -7.20
N HIS A 103 -2.40 15.29 -6.31
CA HIS A 103 -3.86 15.39 -6.18
C HIS A 103 -4.55 15.92 -7.43
N ALA A 104 -3.93 16.81 -8.16
CA ALA A 104 -4.48 17.31 -9.43
C ALA A 104 -4.60 16.19 -10.46
N GLY A 105 -3.59 15.32 -10.55
CA GLY A 105 -3.63 14.15 -11.41
C GLY A 105 -4.68 13.13 -10.97
N GLU A 106 -4.79 12.90 -9.67
CA GLU A 106 -5.81 12.00 -9.12
C GLU A 106 -7.22 12.47 -9.45
N GLU A 107 -7.48 13.75 -9.28
CA GLU A 107 -8.77 14.34 -9.60
C GLU A 107 -9.11 14.20 -11.09
N ALA A 108 -8.16 14.50 -11.96
CA ALA A 108 -8.34 14.37 -13.42
C ALA A 108 -8.61 12.91 -13.82
N VAL A 109 -7.85 11.96 -13.30
CA VAL A 109 -8.03 10.53 -13.58
C VAL A 109 -9.37 10.04 -13.03
N SER A 110 -9.72 10.44 -11.83
CA SER A 110 -11.00 10.09 -11.22
C SER A 110 -12.16 10.60 -12.05
N TYR A 111 -12.11 11.83 -12.52
CA TYR A 111 -13.14 12.42 -13.37
C TYR A 111 -13.29 11.67 -14.70
N THR A 112 -12.19 11.31 -15.36
CA THR A 112 -12.23 10.63 -16.64
C THR A 112 -12.65 9.16 -16.57
N HIS A 113 -12.23 8.46 -15.51
CA HIS A 113 -12.47 7.03 -15.38
C HIS A 113 -13.75 6.69 -14.60
N LEU A 114 -14.14 7.50 -13.64
CA LEU A 114 -15.32 7.20 -12.82
C LEU A 114 -16.62 7.68 -13.45
N THR A 115 -16.59 8.60 -14.38
CA THR A 115 -17.81 9.06 -15.08
C THR A 115 -18.41 7.97 -15.98
N LEU A 116 -17.58 7.16 -16.60
CA LEU A 116 -18.03 6.06 -17.45
C LEU A 116 -18.54 4.85 -16.63
N PRO A 117 -17.81 4.38 -15.62
CA PRO A 117 -18.29 3.30 -14.76
C PRO A 117 -19.50 3.66 -13.92
N THR A 118 -19.67 4.92 -13.53
CA THR A 118 -20.81 5.33 -12.72
C THR A 118 -22.14 5.09 -13.42
N LYS A 119 -22.17 5.17 -14.71
CA LYS A 119 -23.37 4.86 -15.49
C LYS A 119 -23.72 3.38 -15.47
N SER A 120 -22.75 2.52 -15.25
CA SER A 120 -22.95 1.08 -15.17
C SER A 120 -23.07 0.55 -13.73
N LEU A 121 -22.70 1.36 -12.74
CA LEU A 121 -22.72 1.00 -11.32
C LEU A 121 -24.00 1.47 -10.61
N VAL A 122 -24.74 2.33 -11.22
CA VAL A 122 -25.98 2.88 -10.65
C VAL A 122 -27.24 2.19 -11.23
#